data_6479e6056d2e7d15fdeadfc311100161
#
_entry.id   6479e6056d2e7d15fdeadfc311100161
#
_cell.length_a   1.000
_cell.length_b   1.000
_cell.length_c   1.000
_cell.angle_alpha   90.00
_cell.angle_beta   90.00
_cell.angle_gamma   90.00
#
_symmetry.space_group_name_H-M   'P 1'
#
loop_
_entity.id
_entity.type
_entity.pdbx_description
1 polymer ?
#
loop_
_entity_poly.entity_id
_entity_poly.type
_entity_poly.pdbx_seq_one_letter_code
_entity_poly.pdbx_strand_id
1 'polypeptide(L)'
;MQTAPPAQSSPSSQDPGTGRLIAGRYRLLAKLGHGGMGTVWRAQDETVDREVAVKEPRVPDHLPERERANAYERMRREARAAARLDHPSVVNVHDVAVVDGRPWIVMELVRGRSLGDALQEGTLGAREAARIGLDVLGALEAAHAAGILHRDVKPDNVLLGRHDRVVLTDFGIAQIEGETNLTDTGGFVGSPEYIAPERVLGQRPGPASDLWSLGVVLYAATEGVSPFRRSNTPATLQSVLNATPAAPASATGPLAEAINGLLQKDPARRPSAARVRELLETAANPPAPIQVVQTTAGPRAEDTKGIRIGARTLAGVGAAVFAAAVAGLGVLGVAAAVTAYVVIADPFAGPLPDGWKQRDLGTKVAASVGVPGDFVKDRFEPDETDGTFAQYSDPSGLIRINVDRDIKKDDKENEIPGVALDRAYADWELVKDGEYSLDVADTPAPKGRPKEAKFQDHEAAQNTIRYTTTDSQAPRLREARVLYYRAGNGDMYRLWIDYPGKGHFTEQGREIARTVIANLKIDTM
;
A
#
# COMPACT_ATOMS: atom_id res chain seq x y z
N MET A 1 -34.93 51.24 -13.63
CA MET A 1 -34.70 49.83 -13.31
C MET A 1 -33.82 49.26 -14.41
N GLN A 2 -32.52 49.29 -14.21
CA GLN A 2 -31.55 48.70 -15.13
C GLN A 2 -31.26 47.28 -14.66
N THR A 3 -31.59 46.32 -15.49
CA THR A 3 -31.29 44.87 -15.28
C THR A 3 -29.80 44.63 -15.55
N ALA A 4 -29.07 44.14 -14.56
CA ALA A 4 -27.70 43.70 -14.70
C ALA A 4 -27.60 42.50 -15.66
N PRO A 5 -26.53 42.38 -16.48
CA PRO A 5 -26.31 41.22 -17.33
C PRO A 5 -25.95 39.98 -16.51
N PRO A 6 -26.26 38.78 -17.00
CA PRO A 6 -25.94 37.52 -16.28
C PRO A 6 -24.42 37.33 -16.22
N ALA A 7 -23.94 36.89 -15.05
CA ALA A 7 -22.55 36.56 -14.80
C ALA A 7 -22.08 35.47 -15.77
N GLN A 8 -21.04 35.77 -16.52
CA GLN A 8 -20.33 34.81 -17.37
C GLN A 8 -19.64 33.80 -16.45
N SER A 9 -20.01 32.53 -16.57
CA SER A 9 -19.32 31.42 -15.97
C SER A 9 -17.86 31.41 -16.42
N SER A 10 -16.94 31.48 -15.47
CA SER A 10 -15.49 31.40 -15.69
C SER A 10 -15.16 30.13 -16.50
N PRO A 11 -14.30 30.17 -17.52
CA PRO A 11 -13.90 28.97 -18.24
C PRO A 11 -13.15 28.05 -17.28
N SER A 12 -13.64 26.81 -17.12
CA SER A 12 -12.91 25.71 -16.49
C SER A 12 -11.53 25.62 -17.15
N SER A 13 -10.45 25.56 -16.36
CA SER A 13 -9.08 25.38 -16.84
C SER A 13 -8.99 24.09 -17.66
N GLN A 14 -9.05 24.24 -18.98
CA GLN A 14 -8.88 23.10 -19.89
C GLN A 14 -7.41 22.68 -19.84
N ASP A 15 -7.15 21.37 -19.73
CA ASP A 15 -5.81 20.81 -19.81
C ASP A 15 -5.06 21.32 -21.05
N PRO A 16 -3.81 21.73 -20.93
CA PRO A 16 -2.99 22.12 -22.09
C PRO A 16 -2.93 20.98 -23.10
N GLY A 17 -3.40 21.23 -24.34
CA GLY A 17 -3.50 20.21 -25.39
C GLY A 17 -4.91 19.74 -25.71
N THR A 18 -5.91 20.02 -24.87
CA THR A 18 -7.33 19.77 -25.18
C THR A 18 -7.73 20.54 -26.44
N GLY A 19 -8.50 19.87 -27.32
CA GLY A 19 -8.92 20.41 -28.63
C GLY A 19 -7.92 20.17 -29.75
N ARG A 20 -6.68 19.76 -29.47
CA ARG A 20 -5.69 19.42 -30.51
C ARG A 20 -6.16 18.26 -31.36
N LEU A 21 -5.99 18.37 -32.68
CA LEU A 21 -6.31 17.32 -33.64
C LEU A 21 -5.03 16.56 -34.02
N ILE A 22 -4.97 15.29 -33.70
CA ILE A 22 -3.84 14.42 -33.98
C ILE A 22 -4.06 13.72 -35.32
N ALA A 23 -3.06 13.80 -36.20
CA ALA A 23 -3.07 13.23 -37.55
C ALA A 23 -4.33 13.59 -38.38
N GLY A 24 -4.95 14.75 -38.10
CA GLY A 24 -6.17 15.19 -38.80
C GLY A 24 -7.41 14.34 -38.51
N ARG A 25 -7.39 13.49 -37.47
CA ARG A 25 -8.45 12.52 -37.19
C ARG A 25 -8.88 12.44 -35.72
N TYR A 26 -7.94 12.47 -34.78
CA TYR A 26 -8.22 12.21 -33.37
C TYR A 26 -8.19 13.51 -32.56
N ARG A 27 -9.33 14.01 -32.13
CA ARG A 27 -9.44 15.23 -31.33
C ARG A 27 -9.30 14.91 -29.86
N LEU A 28 -8.28 15.45 -29.19
CA LEU A 28 -8.03 15.28 -27.77
C LEU A 28 -9.12 15.99 -26.95
N LEU A 29 -9.76 15.27 -26.01
CA LEU A 29 -10.87 15.79 -25.20
C LEU A 29 -10.46 16.08 -23.76
N ALA A 30 -9.78 15.13 -23.12
CA ALA A 30 -9.34 15.26 -21.73
C ALA A 30 -8.18 14.30 -21.46
N LYS A 31 -7.33 14.62 -20.47
CA LYS A 31 -6.32 13.68 -19.99
C LYS A 31 -6.99 12.57 -19.18
N LEU A 32 -6.59 11.34 -19.42
CA LEU A 32 -6.95 10.16 -18.61
C LEU A 32 -5.86 9.82 -17.60
N GLY A 33 -4.59 10.07 -17.96
CA GLY A 33 -3.45 9.82 -17.10
C GLY A 33 -2.17 10.47 -17.65
N HIS A 34 -1.22 10.72 -16.75
CA HIS A 34 0.11 11.23 -17.08
C HIS A 34 1.13 10.52 -16.21
N GLY A 35 2.27 10.14 -16.78
CA GLY A 35 3.34 9.46 -16.06
C GLY A 35 4.67 9.45 -16.81
N GLY A 36 5.64 8.74 -16.29
CA GLY A 36 6.99 8.67 -16.88
C GLY A 36 7.01 8.13 -18.32
N MET A 37 6.03 7.32 -18.71
CA MET A 37 5.91 6.75 -20.06
C MET A 37 5.10 7.63 -21.04
N GLY A 38 4.58 8.77 -20.60
CA GLY A 38 3.82 9.69 -21.45
C GLY A 38 2.46 10.06 -20.90
N THR A 39 1.62 10.62 -21.76
CA THR A 39 0.26 11.05 -21.44
C THR A 39 -0.77 10.22 -22.20
N VAL A 40 -1.82 9.78 -21.52
CA VAL A 40 -2.97 9.12 -22.16
C VAL A 40 -4.13 10.09 -22.18
N TRP A 41 -4.73 10.26 -23.36
CA TRP A 41 -5.84 11.17 -23.62
C TRP A 41 -7.11 10.40 -23.96
N ARG A 42 -8.24 10.84 -23.49
CA ARG A 42 -9.54 10.55 -24.11
C ARG A 42 -9.65 11.42 -25.35
N ALA A 43 -9.99 10.82 -26.49
CA ALA A 43 -10.09 11.52 -27.75
C ALA A 43 -11.33 11.07 -28.55
N GLN A 44 -11.79 11.92 -29.47
CA GLN A 44 -12.82 11.60 -30.45
C GLN A 44 -12.15 11.22 -31.78
N ASP A 45 -12.42 10.05 -32.30
CA ASP A 45 -12.13 9.67 -33.66
C ASP A 45 -13.22 10.29 -34.59
N GLU A 46 -12.89 11.42 -35.21
CA GLU A 46 -13.85 12.17 -36.05
C GLU A 46 -14.24 11.47 -37.35
N THR A 47 -13.51 10.40 -37.73
CA THR A 47 -13.83 9.65 -38.96
C THR A 47 -14.94 8.62 -38.76
N VAL A 48 -14.95 7.94 -37.61
CA VAL A 48 -15.93 6.87 -37.32
C VAL A 48 -16.83 7.21 -36.11
N ASP A 49 -16.75 8.44 -35.65
CA ASP A 49 -17.57 9.02 -34.57
C ASP A 49 -17.60 8.16 -33.29
N ARG A 50 -16.41 7.83 -32.76
CA ARG A 50 -16.29 7.08 -31.52
C ARG A 50 -15.22 7.67 -30.59
N GLU A 51 -15.37 7.48 -29.28
CA GLU A 51 -14.33 7.77 -28.33
C GLU A 51 -13.23 6.69 -28.33
N VAL A 52 -11.99 7.14 -28.24
CA VAL A 52 -10.78 6.30 -28.17
C VAL A 52 -9.84 6.81 -27.07
N ALA A 53 -8.93 5.97 -26.62
CA ALA A 53 -7.78 6.39 -25.84
C ALA A 53 -6.59 6.63 -26.79
N VAL A 54 -5.86 7.74 -26.58
CA VAL A 54 -4.68 8.08 -27.38
C VAL A 54 -3.51 8.30 -26.46
N LYS A 55 -2.48 7.45 -26.58
CA LYS A 55 -1.25 7.57 -25.80
C LYS A 55 -0.21 8.36 -26.59
N GLU A 56 0.28 9.44 -25.97
CA GLU A 56 1.43 10.22 -26.40
C GLU A 56 2.66 9.71 -25.63
N PRO A 57 3.52 8.86 -26.23
CA PRO A 57 4.70 8.35 -25.55
C PRO A 57 5.72 9.47 -25.30
N ARG A 58 6.38 9.41 -24.17
CA ARG A 58 7.46 10.31 -23.81
C ARG A 58 8.81 9.65 -24.09
N VAL A 59 9.66 10.34 -24.79
CA VAL A 59 11.08 10.03 -24.94
C VAL A 59 11.86 11.15 -24.24
N PRO A 60 12.89 10.84 -23.44
CA PRO A 60 13.67 11.86 -22.73
C PRO A 60 14.25 12.89 -23.69
N ASP A 61 14.11 14.17 -23.33
CA ASP A 61 14.52 15.30 -24.21
C ASP A 61 16.05 15.39 -24.37
N HIS A 62 16.82 14.84 -23.43
CA HIS A 62 18.28 14.85 -23.45
C HIS A 62 18.90 13.84 -24.43
N LEU A 63 18.11 12.90 -24.98
CA LEU A 63 18.60 11.93 -25.95
C LEU A 63 18.98 12.62 -27.27
N PRO A 64 20.12 12.23 -27.90
CA PRO A 64 20.47 12.65 -29.24
C PRO A 64 19.34 12.35 -30.24
N GLU A 65 19.17 13.20 -31.24
CA GLU A 65 18.07 13.09 -32.22
C GLU A 65 18.01 11.71 -32.90
N ARG A 66 19.18 11.11 -33.21
CA ARG A 66 19.25 9.76 -33.77
C ARG A 66 18.70 8.69 -32.82
N GLU A 67 18.98 8.82 -31.54
CA GLU A 67 18.50 7.86 -30.52
C GLU A 67 17.01 8.02 -30.29
N ARG A 68 16.49 9.27 -30.27
CA ARG A 68 15.05 9.54 -30.23
C ARG A 68 14.32 8.94 -31.42
N ALA A 69 14.87 9.11 -32.64
CA ALA A 69 14.29 8.52 -33.85
C ALA A 69 14.25 6.99 -33.76
N ASN A 70 15.34 6.35 -33.27
CA ASN A 70 15.39 4.92 -33.05
C ASN A 70 14.37 4.45 -31.99
N ALA A 71 14.18 5.22 -30.92
CA ALA A 71 13.18 4.93 -29.89
C ALA A 71 11.77 4.98 -30.48
N TYR A 72 11.44 6.01 -31.26
CA TYR A 72 10.13 6.12 -31.93
C TYR A 72 9.85 4.99 -32.93
N GLU A 73 10.87 4.59 -33.72
CA GLU A 73 10.71 3.46 -34.66
C GLU A 73 10.48 2.14 -33.91
N ARG A 74 11.11 1.94 -32.78
CA ARG A 74 10.89 0.76 -31.93
C ARG A 74 9.49 0.77 -31.34
N MET A 75 9.05 1.89 -30.76
CA MET A 75 7.67 2.04 -30.23
C MET A 75 6.62 1.76 -31.32
N ARG A 76 6.85 2.22 -32.55
CA ARG A 76 5.97 1.91 -33.69
C ARG A 76 5.91 0.42 -34.01
N ARG A 77 7.06 -0.27 -33.97
CA ARG A 77 7.10 -1.73 -34.22
C ARG A 77 6.40 -2.50 -33.11
N GLU A 78 6.63 -2.14 -31.86
CA GLU A 78 5.99 -2.76 -30.69
C GLU A 78 4.49 -2.52 -30.68
N ALA A 79 4.03 -1.30 -30.94
CA ALA A 79 2.61 -0.99 -31.07
C ALA A 79 1.92 -1.76 -32.21
N ARG A 80 2.58 -1.91 -33.36
CA ARG A 80 2.08 -2.74 -34.47
C ARG A 80 2.07 -4.23 -34.13
N ALA A 81 2.99 -4.71 -33.31
CA ALA A 81 2.97 -6.08 -32.83
C ALA A 81 1.81 -6.28 -31.84
N ALA A 82 1.63 -5.36 -30.90
CA ALA A 82 0.49 -5.37 -29.97
C ALA A 82 -0.88 -5.29 -30.68
N ALA A 83 -0.97 -4.55 -31.79
CA ALA A 83 -2.20 -4.44 -32.59
C ALA A 83 -2.63 -5.78 -33.26
N ARG A 84 -1.78 -6.81 -33.26
CA ARG A 84 -2.12 -8.15 -33.77
C ARG A 84 -2.65 -9.08 -32.68
N LEU A 85 -2.60 -8.65 -31.43
CA LEU A 85 -3.14 -9.44 -30.32
C LEU A 85 -4.67 -9.35 -30.35
N ASP A 86 -5.32 -10.48 -30.38
CA ASP A 86 -6.78 -10.63 -30.33
C ASP A 86 -7.13 -11.47 -29.10
N HIS A 87 -7.44 -10.80 -27.99
CA HIS A 87 -7.84 -11.45 -26.74
C HIS A 87 -8.73 -10.49 -25.91
N PRO A 88 -9.83 -10.97 -25.31
CA PRO A 88 -10.79 -10.11 -24.59
C PRO A 88 -10.16 -9.31 -23.42
N SER A 89 -9.08 -9.82 -22.84
CA SER A 89 -8.35 -9.17 -21.73
C SER A 89 -7.09 -8.43 -22.19
N VAL A 90 -6.89 -8.20 -23.48
CA VAL A 90 -5.85 -7.34 -24.05
C VAL A 90 -6.49 -6.07 -24.59
N VAL A 91 -5.89 -4.90 -24.34
CA VAL A 91 -6.34 -3.64 -24.94
C VAL A 91 -6.18 -3.67 -26.46
N ASN A 92 -7.24 -3.36 -27.21
CA ASN A 92 -7.17 -3.32 -28.66
C ASN A 92 -6.47 -2.05 -29.15
N VAL A 93 -5.34 -2.20 -29.86
CA VAL A 93 -4.69 -1.09 -30.56
C VAL A 93 -5.37 -0.91 -31.93
N HIS A 94 -5.93 0.28 -32.16
CA HIS A 94 -6.68 0.60 -33.37
C HIS A 94 -5.81 1.22 -34.47
N ASP A 95 -4.84 2.04 -34.07
CA ASP A 95 -3.98 2.79 -35.00
C ASP A 95 -2.67 3.23 -34.36
N VAL A 96 -1.67 3.52 -35.18
CA VAL A 96 -0.42 4.15 -34.78
C VAL A 96 -0.19 5.36 -35.69
N ALA A 97 -0.72 6.49 -35.28
CA ALA A 97 -0.61 7.75 -35.98
C ALA A 97 0.81 8.35 -35.77
N VAL A 98 1.31 9.10 -36.75
CA VAL A 98 2.60 9.78 -36.65
C VAL A 98 2.39 11.27 -36.88
N VAL A 99 2.80 12.08 -35.90
CA VAL A 99 2.75 13.55 -35.98
C VAL A 99 4.13 14.10 -35.60
N ASP A 100 4.72 14.89 -36.47
CA ASP A 100 6.06 15.47 -36.29
C ASP A 100 7.14 14.39 -35.97
N GLY A 101 7.06 13.25 -36.63
CA GLY A 101 7.96 12.09 -36.41
C GLY A 101 7.69 11.29 -35.14
N ARG A 102 6.75 11.73 -34.29
CA ARG A 102 6.41 11.08 -33.01
C ARG A 102 5.21 10.14 -33.20
N PRO A 103 5.27 8.91 -32.69
CA PRO A 103 4.14 7.99 -32.70
C PRO A 103 3.07 8.41 -31.68
N TRP A 104 1.81 8.28 -32.05
CA TRP A 104 0.64 8.39 -31.20
C TRP A 104 -0.13 7.08 -31.29
N ILE A 105 -0.30 6.39 -30.18
CA ILE A 105 -0.91 5.06 -30.16
C ILE A 105 -2.38 5.21 -29.83
N VAL A 106 -3.23 4.84 -30.79
CA VAL A 106 -4.69 4.91 -30.66
C VAL A 106 -5.20 3.53 -30.26
N MET A 107 -5.96 3.47 -29.18
CA MET A 107 -6.46 2.20 -28.64
C MET A 107 -7.91 2.34 -28.15
N GLU A 108 -8.55 1.24 -27.86
CA GLU A 108 -9.88 1.25 -27.29
C GLU A 108 -9.92 2.03 -25.98
N LEU A 109 -11.00 2.77 -25.77
CA LEU A 109 -11.27 3.44 -24.52
C LEU A 109 -11.99 2.47 -23.57
N VAL A 110 -11.25 1.87 -22.65
CA VAL A 110 -11.81 1.01 -21.60
C VAL A 110 -12.47 1.90 -20.54
N ARG A 111 -13.80 1.84 -20.44
CA ARG A 111 -14.54 2.61 -19.43
C ARG A 111 -14.57 1.87 -18.11
N GLY A 112 -13.83 2.35 -17.15
CA GLY A 112 -13.67 1.73 -15.83
C GLY A 112 -12.61 2.47 -15.02
N ARG A 113 -11.97 1.74 -14.11
CA ARG A 113 -10.86 2.24 -13.29
C ARG A 113 -9.71 1.24 -13.32
N SER A 114 -8.52 1.65 -12.95
CA SER A 114 -7.42 0.70 -12.79
C SER A 114 -7.61 -0.17 -11.54
N LEU A 115 -6.96 -1.34 -11.52
CA LEU A 115 -6.83 -2.14 -10.31
C LEU A 115 -6.08 -1.34 -9.23
N GLY A 116 -5.11 -0.50 -9.63
CA GLY A 116 -4.40 0.41 -8.72
C GLY A 116 -5.36 1.35 -7.99
N ASP A 117 -6.31 1.97 -8.71
CA ASP A 117 -7.36 2.81 -8.10
C ASP A 117 -8.25 1.99 -7.15
N ALA A 118 -8.63 0.77 -7.55
CA ALA A 118 -9.45 -0.10 -6.71
C ALA A 118 -8.73 -0.47 -5.41
N LEU A 119 -7.43 -0.75 -5.46
CA LEU A 119 -6.61 -1.09 -4.29
C LEU A 119 -6.39 0.09 -3.34
N GLN A 120 -6.55 1.33 -3.79
CA GLN A 120 -6.59 2.49 -2.89
C GLN A 120 -7.85 2.52 -2.01
N GLU A 121 -8.92 1.87 -2.44
CA GLU A 121 -10.17 1.78 -1.67
C GLU A 121 -10.20 0.57 -0.72
N GLY A 122 -9.39 -0.45 -0.98
CA GLY A 122 -9.29 -1.64 -0.15
C GLY A 122 -8.69 -2.84 -0.89
N THR A 123 -8.59 -3.96 -0.18
CA THR A 123 -8.13 -5.24 -0.73
C THR A 123 -9.26 -5.99 -1.42
N LEU A 124 -8.91 -6.90 -2.31
CA LEU A 124 -9.85 -7.80 -2.96
C LEU A 124 -9.96 -9.12 -2.19
N GLY A 125 -11.14 -9.72 -2.21
CA GLY A 125 -11.31 -11.10 -1.75
C GLY A 125 -10.55 -12.10 -2.63
N ALA A 126 -10.11 -13.23 -2.05
CA ALA A 126 -9.30 -14.24 -2.74
C ALA A 126 -9.94 -14.72 -4.06
N ARG A 127 -11.26 -14.90 -4.10
CA ARG A 127 -11.99 -15.30 -5.31
C ARG A 127 -11.92 -14.26 -6.42
N GLU A 128 -12.11 -13.00 -6.08
CA GLU A 128 -12.06 -11.90 -7.03
C GLU A 128 -10.65 -11.68 -7.55
N ALA A 129 -9.64 -11.68 -6.67
CA ALA A 129 -8.24 -11.61 -7.06
C ALA A 129 -7.83 -12.75 -8.00
N ALA A 130 -8.30 -13.98 -7.73
CA ALA A 130 -8.05 -15.13 -8.60
C ALA A 130 -8.70 -14.97 -9.99
N ARG A 131 -9.93 -14.44 -10.06
CA ARG A 131 -10.62 -14.17 -11.34
C ARG A 131 -9.87 -13.12 -12.16
N ILE A 132 -9.51 -11.99 -11.55
CA ILE A 132 -8.70 -10.95 -12.22
C ILE A 132 -7.36 -11.54 -12.67
N GLY A 133 -6.73 -12.38 -11.82
CA GLY A 133 -5.50 -13.07 -12.16
C GLY A 133 -5.61 -13.99 -13.38
N LEU A 134 -6.74 -14.69 -13.54
CA LEU A 134 -7.02 -15.53 -14.73
C LEU A 134 -7.11 -14.70 -16.01
N ASP A 135 -7.79 -13.57 -15.96
CA ASP A 135 -7.93 -12.68 -17.11
C ASP A 135 -6.58 -12.08 -17.52
N VAL A 136 -5.78 -11.61 -16.55
CA VAL A 136 -4.42 -11.09 -16.79
C VAL A 136 -3.50 -12.19 -17.31
N LEU A 137 -3.57 -13.41 -16.74
CA LEU A 137 -2.79 -14.56 -17.20
C LEU A 137 -3.12 -14.91 -18.66
N GLY A 138 -4.42 -14.92 -19.02
CA GLY A 138 -4.85 -15.16 -20.39
C GLY A 138 -4.30 -14.13 -21.38
N ALA A 139 -4.31 -12.84 -20.99
CA ALA A 139 -3.71 -11.76 -21.77
C ALA A 139 -2.20 -11.97 -21.97
N LEU A 140 -1.49 -12.36 -20.90
CA LEU A 140 -0.05 -12.64 -20.98
C LEU A 140 0.26 -13.85 -21.85
N GLU A 141 -0.50 -14.95 -21.75
CA GLU A 141 -0.32 -16.13 -22.61
C GLU A 141 -0.54 -15.80 -24.09
N ALA A 142 -1.57 -15.02 -24.41
CA ALA A 142 -1.83 -14.57 -25.79
C ALA A 142 -0.64 -13.74 -26.34
N ALA A 143 -0.09 -12.84 -25.53
CA ALA A 143 1.07 -12.02 -25.89
C ALA A 143 2.33 -12.88 -26.06
N HIS A 144 2.62 -13.78 -25.11
CA HIS A 144 3.78 -14.66 -25.13
C HIS A 144 3.77 -15.61 -26.35
N ALA A 145 2.60 -16.13 -26.72
CA ALA A 145 2.41 -16.95 -27.93
C ALA A 145 2.74 -16.16 -29.21
N ALA A 146 2.50 -14.83 -29.20
CA ALA A 146 2.89 -13.95 -30.30
C ALA A 146 4.33 -13.42 -30.21
N GLY A 147 5.12 -13.90 -29.24
CA GLY A 147 6.51 -13.46 -29.01
C GLY A 147 6.63 -12.08 -28.37
N ILE A 148 5.56 -11.58 -27.74
CA ILE A 148 5.52 -10.26 -27.09
C ILE A 148 5.57 -10.44 -25.59
N LEU A 149 6.48 -9.72 -24.90
CA LEU A 149 6.52 -9.60 -23.45
C LEU A 149 5.85 -8.31 -23.02
N HIS A 150 5.12 -8.35 -21.90
CA HIS A 150 4.47 -7.14 -21.36
C HIS A 150 5.47 -6.20 -20.68
N ARG A 151 6.38 -6.73 -19.87
CA ARG A 151 7.49 -6.05 -19.20
C ARG A 151 7.11 -5.04 -18.09
N ASP A 152 5.83 -4.63 -18.00
CA ASP A 152 5.34 -3.64 -17.01
C ASP A 152 3.96 -4.04 -16.42
N VAL A 153 3.82 -5.31 -16.02
CA VAL A 153 2.60 -5.79 -15.35
C VAL A 153 2.55 -5.20 -13.94
N LYS A 154 1.53 -4.37 -13.69
CA LYS A 154 1.27 -3.72 -12.41
C LYS A 154 -0.21 -3.34 -12.28
N PRO A 155 -0.73 -3.03 -11.07
CA PRO A 155 -2.14 -2.71 -10.90
C PRO A 155 -2.65 -1.55 -11.75
N ASP A 156 -1.83 -0.54 -12.01
CA ASP A 156 -2.21 0.62 -12.84
C ASP A 156 -2.47 0.24 -14.30
N ASN A 157 -1.84 -0.84 -14.79
CA ASN A 157 -1.99 -1.33 -16.15
C ASN A 157 -3.07 -2.42 -16.30
N VAL A 158 -3.78 -2.76 -15.20
CA VAL A 158 -4.93 -3.67 -15.21
C VAL A 158 -6.20 -2.84 -15.05
N LEU A 159 -7.00 -2.73 -16.11
CA LEU A 159 -8.23 -1.96 -16.08
C LEU A 159 -9.43 -2.87 -15.75
N LEU A 160 -10.22 -2.44 -14.79
CA LEU A 160 -11.48 -3.05 -14.39
C LEU A 160 -12.62 -2.33 -15.13
N GLY A 161 -13.02 -2.90 -16.24
CA GLY A 161 -14.05 -2.36 -17.12
C GLY A 161 -15.48 -2.71 -16.69
N ARG A 162 -16.45 -2.31 -17.52
CA ARG A 162 -17.85 -2.67 -17.31
C ARG A 162 -18.08 -4.16 -17.53
N HIS A 163 -19.13 -4.71 -16.92
CA HIS A 163 -19.52 -6.13 -17.03
C HIS A 163 -18.38 -7.08 -16.64
N ASP A 164 -17.66 -6.74 -15.59
CA ASP A 164 -16.56 -7.54 -15.03
C ASP A 164 -15.40 -7.82 -16.01
N ARG A 165 -15.32 -7.07 -17.10
CA ARG A 165 -14.21 -7.20 -18.06
C ARG A 165 -12.92 -6.69 -17.43
N VAL A 166 -11.88 -7.51 -17.46
CA VAL A 166 -10.52 -7.14 -17.06
C VAL A 166 -9.66 -7.00 -18.30
N VAL A 167 -8.95 -5.88 -18.41
CA VAL A 167 -8.10 -5.57 -19.59
C VAL A 167 -6.71 -5.17 -19.15
N LEU A 168 -5.70 -5.86 -19.67
CA LEU A 168 -4.31 -5.52 -19.52
C LEU A 168 -3.90 -4.53 -20.61
N THR A 169 -3.33 -3.39 -20.21
CA THR A 169 -2.92 -2.29 -21.10
C THR A 169 -1.41 -2.08 -21.08
N ASP A 170 -0.92 -1.25 -21.97
CA ASP A 170 0.48 -0.78 -21.98
C ASP A 170 1.53 -1.88 -22.18
N PHE A 171 1.26 -2.83 -23.09
CA PHE A 171 2.23 -3.83 -23.54
C PHE A 171 3.52 -3.15 -24.02
N GLY A 172 4.57 -3.21 -23.24
CA GLY A 172 5.99 -2.92 -23.58
C GLY A 172 6.36 -1.74 -24.49
N ILE A 173 5.35 -1.00 -24.98
CA ILE A 173 5.44 -0.05 -26.10
C ILE A 173 6.39 1.14 -25.85
N ALA A 174 6.82 1.34 -24.61
CA ALA A 174 7.63 2.51 -24.23
C ALA A 174 8.95 2.15 -23.53
N GLN A 175 9.30 0.86 -23.40
CA GLN A 175 10.53 0.47 -22.73
C GLN A 175 11.69 0.36 -23.72
N ILE A 176 12.72 1.16 -23.51
CA ILE A 176 13.95 1.13 -24.30
C ILE A 176 14.79 -0.08 -23.83
N GLU A 177 14.98 -1.10 -24.68
CA GLU A 177 15.90 -2.20 -24.38
C GLU A 177 17.32 -1.64 -24.19
N GLY A 178 17.94 -1.95 -23.04
CA GLY A 178 19.30 -1.49 -22.72
C GLY A 178 19.36 -0.30 -21.76
N GLU A 179 18.27 0.44 -21.55
CA GLU A 179 18.19 1.31 -20.39
C GLU A 179 17.72 0.45 -19.21
N THR A 180 18.65 0.10 -18.31
CA THR A 180 18.29 -0.03 -16.91
C THR A 180 17.56 1.25 -16.59
N ASN A 181 16.31 1.18 -16.09
CA ASN A 181 15.47 2.35 -15.76
C ASN A 181 16.12 3.28 -14.70
N LEU A 182 17.43 3.18 -14.51
CA LEU A 182 18.27 4.08 -13.75
C LEU A 182 18.65 5.24 -14.68
N THR A 183 18.09 6.42 -14.43
CA THR A 183 18.57 7.65 -15.05
C THR A 183 20.01 7.93 -14.57
N ASP A 184 20.82 8.66 -15.36
CA ASP A 184 22.16 9.11 -14.96
C ASP A 184 22.17 9.91 -13.64
N THR A 185 21.01 10.35 -13.18
CA THR A 185 20.77 11.02 -11.89
C THR A 185 20.33 10.06 -10.78
N GLY A 186 20.39 8.72 -11.00
CA GLY A 186 19.99 7.72 -10.01
C GLY A 186 18.47 7.54 -9.83
N GLY A 187 17.64 8.26 -10.59
CA GLY A 187 16.20 8.13 -10.58
C GLY A 187 15.73 6.91 -11.39
N PHE A 188 14.88 6.09 -10.82
CA PHE A 188 14.24 4.97 -11.48
C PHE A 188 12.84 5.39 -11.95
N VAL A 189 12.54 5.23 -13.24
CA VAL A 189 11.21 5.52 -13.78
C VAL A 189 10.37 4.25 -13.76
N GLY A 190 9.33 4.21 -12.94
CA GLY A 190 8.39 3.08 -12.82
C GLY A 190 8.13 2.65 -11.39
N SER A 191 7.44 1.51 -11.24
CA SER A 191 7.11 0.90 -9.95
C SER A 191 8.06 -0.29 -9.70
N PRO A 192 9.21 -0.07 -9.03
CA PRO A 192 10.30 -1.04 -8.94
C PRO A 192 9.91 -2.35 -8.25
N GLU A 193 8.90 -2.32 -7.40
CA GLU A 193 8.40 -3.47 -6.65
C GLU A 193 7.76 -4.58 -7.49
N TYR A 194 7.38 -4.29 -8.76
CA TYR A 194 6.81 -5.29 -9.68
C TYR A 194 7.84 -5.90 -10.63
N ILE A 195 9.08 -5.40 -10.62
CA ILE A 195 10.13 -5.88 -11.52
C ILE A 195 10.65 -7.24 -11.04
N ALA A 196 10.84 -8.16 -11.96
CA ALA A 196 11.41 -9.48 -11.66
C ALA A 196 12.91 -9.40 -11.28
N PRO A 197 13.40 -10.26 -10.35
CA PRO A 197 14.80 -10.25 -9.89
C PRO A 197 15.81 -10.33 -11.01
N GLU A 198 15.58 -11.18 -12.00
CA GLU A 198 16.47 -11.34 -13.16
C GLU A 198 16.59 -10.04 -13.97
N ARG A 199 15.54 -9.23 -14.03
CA ARG A 199 15.59 -7.91 -14.70
C ARG A 199 16.38 -6.89 -13.89
N VAL A 200 16.28 -6.92 -12.57
CA VAL A 200 17.12 -6.09 -11.68
C VAL A 200 18.59 -6.42 -11.86
N LEU A 201 18.91 -7.70 -12.10
CA LEU A 201 20.27 -8.19 -12.38
C LEU A 201 20.73 -7.94 -13.83
N GLY A 202 19.95 -7.24 -14.66
CA GLY A 202 20.30 -6.95 -16.05
C GLY A 202 20.21 -8.17 -16.98
N GLN A 203 19.61 -9.27 -16.55
CA GLN A 203 19.40 -10.45 -17.38
C GLN A 203 18.27 -10.23 -18.38
N ARG A 204 18.30 -10.99 -19.48
CA ARG A 204 17.27 -10.88 -20.52
C ARG A 204 15.90 -11.30 -19.98
N PRO A 205 14.86 -10.45 -20.09
CA PRO A 205 13.52 -10.80 -19.67
C PRO A 205 12.92 -11.93 -20.51
N GLY A 206 12.06 -12.72 -19.89
CA GLY A 206 11.28 -13.77 -20.55
C GLY A 206 9.84 -13.81 -20.01
N PRO A 207 9.00 -14.76 -20.51
CA PRO A 207 7.63 -14.96 -20.00
C PRO A 207 7.57 -15.10 -18.48
N ALA A 208 8.55 -15.74 -17.86
CA ALA A 208 8.65 -15.89 -16.42
C ALA A 208 8.78 -14.56 -15.68
N SER A 209 9.30 -13.49 -16.31
CA SER A 209 9.39 -12.16 -15.71
C SER A 209 8.01 -11.52 -15.57
N ASP A 210 7.13 -11.68 -16.57
CA ASP A 210 5.75 -11.17 -16.50
C ASP A 210 4.92 -11.99 -15.49
N LEU A 211 5.17 -13.30 -15.38
CA LEU A 211 4.55 -14.15 -14.37
C LEU A 211 4.95 -13.75 -12.93
N TRP A 212 6.21 -13.38 -12.69
CA TRP A 212 6.61 -12.79 -11.41
C TRP A 212 5.78 -11.54 -11.09
N SER A 213 5.69 -10.61 -12.05
CA SER A 213 4.93 -9.36 -11.88
C SER A 213 3.46 -9.63 -11.59
N LEU A 214 2.85 -10.64 -12.25
CA LEU A 214 1.50 -11.12 -11.93
C LEU A 214 1.42 -11.62 -10.47
N GLY A 215 2.42 -12.36 -9.98
CA GLY A 215 2.49 -12.81 -8.59
C GLY A 215 2.50 -11.63 -7.60
N VAL A 216 3.25 -10.57 -7.90
CA VAL A 216 3.25 -9.34 -7.08
C VAL A 216 1.90 -8.63 -7.13
N VAL A 217 1.25 -8.56 -8.30
CA VAL A 217 -0.11 -7.97 -8.45
C VAL A 217 -1.12 -8.74 -7.61
N LEU A 218 -1.14 -10.08 -7.65
CA LEU A 218 -2.05 -10.90 -6.86
C LEU A 218 -1.81 -10.75 -5.36
N TYR A 219 -0.55 -10.71 -4.93
CA TYR A 219 -0.19 -10.42 -3.54
C TYR A 219 -0.72 -9.05 -3.12
N ALA A 220 -0.43 -8.01 -3.90
CA ALA A 220 -0.90 -6.66 -3.61
C ALA A 220 -2.43 -6.55 -3.63
N ALA A 221 -3.11 -7.31 -4.49
CA ALA A 221 -4.57 -7.33 -4.58
C ALA A 221 -5.22 -7.89 -3.30
N THR A 222 -4.62 -8.89 -2.66
CA THR A 222 -5.16 -9.52 -1.45
C THR A 222 -4.65 -8.88 -0.16
N GLU A 223 -3.40 -8.44 -0.12
CA GLU A 223 -2.77 -7.90 1.09
C GLU A 223 -2.76 -6.35 1.11
N GLY A 224 -3.12 -5.69 0.00
CA GLY A 224 -3.19 -4.23 -0.14
C GLY A 224 -1.85 -3.57 -0.46
N VAL A 225 -0.75 -4.29 -0.38
CA VAL A 225 0.60 -3.76 -0.61
C VAL A 225 1.48 -4.78 -1.34
N SER A 226 2.46 -4.28 -2.11
CA SER A 226 3.50 -5.14 -2.66
C SER A 226 4.42 -5.67 -1.54
N PRO A 227 4.80 -6.97 -1.56
CA PRO A 227 5.68 -7.54 -0.54
C PRO A 227 7.11 -6.99 -0.59
N PHE A 228 7.47 -6.32 -1.68
CA PHE A 228 8.81 -5.81 -1.94
C PHE A 228 8.96 -4.30 -1.77
N ARG A 229 7.88 -3.53 -1.71
CA ARG A 229 7.92 -2.08 -1.60
C ARG A 229 8.64 -1.65 -0.33
N ARG A 230 9.52 -0.65 -0.45
CA ARG A 230 10.28 -0.02 0.63
C ARG A 230 10.23 1.50 0.47
N SER A 231 10.86 2.22 1.41
CA SER A 231 10.86 3.67 1.47
C SER A 231 11.47 4.37 0.25
N ASN A 232 12.41 3.71 -0.43
CA ASN A 232 13.05 4.25 -1.63
C ASN A 232 13.33 3.17 -2.67
N THR A 233 13.63 3.58 -3.89
CA THR A 233 13.90 2.69 -5.02
C THR A 233 15.05 1.71 -4.77
N PRO A 234 16.25 2.12 -4.30
CA PRO A 234 17.33 1.19 -4.01
C PRO A 234 16.95 0.11 -3.00
N ALA A 235 16.28 0.49 -1.90
CA ALA A 235 15.82 -0.46 -0.89
C ALA A 235 14.75 -1.42 -1.43
N THR A 236 13.88 -0.95 -2.33
CA THR A 236 12.88 -1.78 -3.02
C THR A 236 13.55 -2.79 -3.94
N LEU A 237 14.51 -2.38 -4.77
CA LEU A 237 15.27 -3.29 -5.63
C LEU A 237 16.05 -4.32 -4.82
N GLN A 238 16.70 -3.90 -3.73
CA GLN A 238 17.34 -4.81 -2.78
C GLN A 238 16.35 -5.83 -2.20
N SER A 239 15.14 -5.39 -1.85
CA SER A 239 14.06 -6.25 -1.38
C SER A 239 13.61 -7.25 -2.44
N VAL A 240 13.43 -6.81 -3.69
CA VAL A 240 13.12 -7.69 -4.83
C VAL A 240 14.16 -8.79 -4.98
N LEU A 241 15.45 -8.49 -4.82
CA LEU A 241 16.54 -9.46 -4.93
C LEU A 241 16.58 -10.44 -3.74
N ASN A 242 16.47 -9.95 -2.51
CA ASN A 242 16.89 -10.68 -1.32
C ASN A 242 15.76 -11.04 -0.35
N ALA A 243 14.65 -10.29 -0.32
CA ALA A 243 13.60 -10.55 0.64
C ALA A 243 12.72 -11.74 0.23
N THR A 244 12.41 -12.61 1.19
CA THR A 244 11.37 -13.61 1.06
C THR A 244 10.04 -12.96 1.49
N PRO A 245 9.01 -12.92 0.62
CA PRO A 245 7.70 -12.41 0.99
C PRO A 245 7.15 -13.15 2.21
N ALA A 246 6.45 -12.45 3.09
CA ALA A 246 5.58 -13.10 4.07
C ALA A 246 4.51 -13.92 3.32
N ALA A 247 4.08 -15.03 3.91
CA ALA A 247 2.95 -15.75 3.34
C ALA A 247 1.71 -14.86 3.33
N PRO A 248 0.96 -14.77 2.22
CA PRO A 248 -0.23 -13.94 2.16
C PRO A 248 -1.26 -14.43 3.19
N ALA A 249 -1.75 -13.55 4.04
CA ALA A 249 -2.69 -13.89 5.10
C ALA A 249 -4.14 -13.99 4.57
N SER A 250 -4.49 -13.14 3.62
CA SER A 250 -5.83 -13.07 3.02
C SER A 250 -6.01 -14.03 1.84
N ALA A 251 -4.92 -14.47 1.20
CA ALA A 251 -4.95 -15.50 0.17
C ALA A 251 -4.62 -16.86 0.79
N THR A 252 -5.55 -17.79 0.72
CA THR A 252 -5.39 -19.15 1.27
C THR A 252 -5.49 -20.22 0.17
N GLY A 253 -5.01 -21.43 0.47
CA GLY A 253 -5.12 -22.57 -0.43
C GLY A 253 -4.46 -22.34 -1.81
N PRO A 254 -5.16 -22.67 -2.91
CA PRO A 254 -4.59 -22.59 -4.26
C PRO A 254 -4.10 -21.21 -4.65
N LEU A 255 -4.74 -20.12 -4.20
CA LEU A 255 -4.27 -18.76 -4.50
C LEU A 255 -2.95 -18.47 -3.81
N ALA A 256 -2.78 -18.85 -2.55
CA ALA A 256 -1.50 -18.71 -1.84
C ALA A 256 -0.40 -19.55 -2.51
N GLU A 257 -0.72 -20.79 -2.96
CA GLU A 257 0.22 -21.63 -3.71
C GLU A 257 0.67 -20.94 -5.01
N ALA A 258 -0.26 -20.38 -5.77
CA ALA A 258 0.04 -19.63 -7.00
C ALA A 258 0.96 -18.43 -6.72
N ILE A 259 0.62 -17.58 -5.74
CA ILE A 259 1.40 -16.41 -5.37
C ILE A 259 2.82 -16.80 -4.94
N ASN A 260 2.95 -17.76 -4.02
CA ASN A 260 4.25 -18.20 -3.51
C ASN A 260 5.13 -18.84 -4.62
N GLY A 261 4.51 -19.57 -5.54
CA GLY A 261 5.18 -20.15 -6.69
C GLY A 261 5.69 -19.09 -7.67
N LEU A 262 4.85 -18.13 -8.01
CA LEU A 262 5.18 -17.02 -8.91
C LEU A 262 6.30 -16.13 -8.35
N LEU A 263 6.39 -15.98 -7.02
CA LEU A 263 7.38 -15.15 -6.34
C LEU A 263 8.70 -15.89 -6.03
N GLN A 264 8.98 -17.03 -6.71
CA GLN A 264 10.29 -17.68 -6.65
C GLN A 264 11.34 -16.80 -7.34
N LYS A 265 12.48 -16.57 -6.66
CA LYS A 265 13.55 -15.70 -7.18
C LYS A 265 14.15 -16.24 -8.47
N ASP A 266 14.40 -17.54 -8.52
CA ASP A 266 14.84 -18.23 -9.72
C ASP A 266 13.68 -18.39 -10.72
N PRO A 267 13.74 -17.79 -11.92
CA PRO A 267 12.68 -17.90 -12.91
C PRO A 267 12.39 -19.33 -13.36
N ALA A 268 13.38 -20.23 -13.28
CA ALA A 268 13.20 -21.65 -13.63
C ALA A 268 12.38 -22.44 -12.59
N ARG A 269 12.25 -21.91 -11.37
CA ARG A 269 11.47 -22.51 -10.29
C ARG A 269 10.02 -22.02 -10.26
N ARG A 270 9.67 -21.02 -11.06
CA ARG A 270 8.30 -20.52 -11.16
C ARG A 270 7.42 -21.53 -11.88
N PRO A 271 6.16 -21.72 -11.44
CA PRO A 271 5.23 -22.60 -12.12
C PRO A 271 4.96 -22.12 -13.56
N SER A 272 4.68 -23.07 -14.45
CA SER A 272 4.22 -22.72 -15.81
C SER A 272 2.88 -21.98 -15.78
N ALA A 273 2.58 -21.21 -16.82
CA ALA A 273 1.30 -20.53 -16.97
C ALA A 273 0.11 -21.49 -16.84
N ALA A 274 0.21 -22.71 -17.39
CA ALA A 274 -0.82 -23.73 -17.25
C ALA A 274 -1.06 -24.14 -15.79
N ARG A 275 0.02 -24.34 -15.00
CA ARG A 275 -0.13 -24.66 -13.57
C ARG A 275 -0.71 -23.49 -12.77
N VAL A 276 -0.31 -22.26 -13.08
CA VAL A 276 -0.89 -21.05 -12.46
C VAL A 276 -2.39 -20.97 -12.77
N ARG A 277 -2.79 -21.24 -14.00
CA ARG A 277 -4.20 -21.27 -14.42
C ARG A 277 -5.02 -22.25 -13.58
N GLU A 278 -4.57 -23.49 -13.44
CA GLU A 278 -5.25 -24.52 -12.61
C GLU A 278 -5.47 -24.04 -11.18
N LEU A 279 -4.44 -23.43 -10.57
CA LEU A 279 -4.52 -22.91 -9.21
C LEU A 279 -5.50 -21.75 -9.08
N LEU A 280 -5.47 -20.82 -10.03
CA LEU A 280 -6.37 -19.68 -10.04
C LEU A 280 -7.83 -20.08 -10.32
N GLU A 281 -8.07 -21.04 -11.24
CA GLU A 281 -9.41 -21.59 -11.49
C GLU A 281 -10.00 -22.24 -10.24
N THR A 282 -9.19 -23.02 -9.51
CA THR A 282 -9.61 -23.63 -8.25
C THR A 282 -9.91 -22.57 -7.18
N ALA A 283 -9.10 -21.49 -7.12
CA ALA A 283 -9.32 -20.41 -6.17
C ALA A 283 -10.53 -19.55 -6.52
N ALA A 284 -10.80 -19.31 -7.82
CA ALA A 284 -11.96 -18.56 -8.30
C ALA A 284 -13.26 -19.34 -8.08
N ASN A 285 -13.21 -20.68 -8.17
CA ASN A 285 -14.37 -21.57 -8.05
C ASN A 285 -14.12 -22.64 -6.97
N PRO A 286 -14.00 -22.24 -5.69
CA PRO A 286 -13.79 -23.22 -4.63
C PRO A 286 -14.96 -24.21 -4.59
N PRO A 287 -14.68 -25.53 -4.42
CA PRO A 287 -15.74 -26.52 -4.29
C PRO A 287 -16.67 -26.14 -3.14
N ALA A 288 -17.97 -26.33 -3.36
CA ALA A 288 -18.95 -26.06 -2.31
C ALA A 288 -18.57 -26.86 -1.02
N PRO A 289 -18.67 -26.24 0.16
CA PRO A 289 -18.39 -26.95 1.40
C PRO A 289 -19.30 -28.19 1.46
N ILE A 290 -18.70 -29.37 1.57
CA ILE A 290 -19.44 -30.62 1.79
C ILE A 290 -20.16 -30.43 3.12
N GLN A 291 -21.47 -30.17 3.07
CA GLN A 291 -22.29 -30.27 4.26
C GLN A 291 -22.25 -31.74 4.69
N VAL A 292 -21.46 -32.04 5.70
CA VAL A 292 -21.57 -33.30 6.41
C VAL A 292 -22.94 -33.26 7.09
N VAL A 293 -23.92 -33.84 6.42
CA VAL A 293 -25.20 -34.14 7.06
C VAL A 293 -24.87 -35.11 8.19
N GLN A 294 -24.74 -34.60 9.39
CA GLN A 294 -24.75 -35.42 10.59
C GLN A 294 -26.14 -36.05 10.65
N THR A 295 -26.25 -37.23 10.08
CA THR A 295 -27.36 -38.13 10.38
C THR A 295 -27.24 -38.52 11.85
N THR A 296 -27.90 -37.76 12.70
CA THR A 296 -28.17 -38.18 14.07
C THR A 296 -29.15 -39.33 14.01
N ALA A 297 -28.62 -40.53 13.79
CA ALA A 297 -29.34 -41.75 14.14
C ALA A 297 -29.33 -41.85 15.67
N GLY A 298 -30.39 -41.36 16.29
CA GLY A 298 -30.62 -41.58 17.71
C GLY A 298 -30.76 -43.07 18.00
N PRO A 299 -30.06 -43.64 19.00
CA PRO A 299 -30.34 -44.97 19.43
C PRO A 299 -31.68 -44.99 20.17
N ARG A 300 -32.55 -45.88 19.68
CA ARG A 300 -33.83 -46.22 20.28
C ARG A 300 -33.56 -46.89 21.64
N ALA A 301 -34.11 -46.33 22.70
CA ALA A 301 -34.03 -46.84 24.04
C ALA A 301 -34.75 -48.20 24.09
N GLU A 302 -34.02 -49.29 24.37
CA GLU A 302 -34.57 -50.52 24.93
C GLU A 302 -34.23 -50.62 26.41
N ASP A 303 -35.25 -50.90 27.17
CA ASP A 303 -35.27 -51.10 28.62
C ASP A 303 -34.18 -52.04 29.10
N THR A 304 -33.37 -51.66 30.05
CA THR A 304 -32.74 -52.52 31.00
C THR A 304 -32.85 -51.94 32.41
N LYS A 305 -33.69 -52.62 33.21
CA LYS A 305 -33.76 -52.45 34.66
C LYS A 305 -32.44 -52.92 35.28
N GLY A 306 -31.88 -52.15 36.20
CA GLY A 306 -30.85 -52.73 37.08
C GLY A 306 -30.04 -51.73 37.89
N ILE A 307 -30.42 -51.61 39.14
CA ILE A 307 -29.61 -51.35 40.34
C ILE A 307 -29.04 -49.95 40.53
N ARG A 308 -29.78 -49.20 41.35
CA ARG A 308 -29.27 -48.00 42.07
C ARG A 308 -28.42 -48.51 43.26
N ILE A 309 -27.11 -48.25 43.24
CA ILE A 309 -26.26 -48.19 44.45
C ILE A 309 -25.73 -46.73 44.58
N GLY A 310 -25.99 -46.14 45.74
CA GLY A 310 -25.75 -44.77 46.03
C GLY A 310 -24.27 -44.42 46.14
N ALA A 311 -23.88 -43.41 45.36
CA ALA A 311 -22.61 -42.68 45.51
C ALA A 311 -22.91 -41.25 45.98
N ARG A 312 -23.41 -41.16 47.19
CA ARG A 312 -23.50 -39.90 47.92
C ARG A 312 -22.84 -40.10 49.26
N THR A 313 -21.54 -39.79 49.39
CA THR A 313 -20.90 -39.36 50.66
C THR A 313 -19.38 -39.19 50.61
N LEU A 314 -18.71 -39.14 49.47
CA LEU A 314 -17.27 -38.92 49.44
C LEU A 314 -16.80 -37.67 48.66
N ALA A 315 -17.74 -36.90 48.11
CA ALA A 315 -17.39 -35.68 47.35
C ALA A 315 -17.37 -34.37 48.21
N GLY A 316 -17.81 -34.43 49.45
CA GLY A 316 -17.98 -33.22 50.27
C GLY A 316 -16.73 -32.74 51.04
N VAL A 317 -15.81 -33.65 51.39
CA VAL A 317 -14.65 -33.29 52.25
C VAL A 317 -13.42 -32.90 51.41
N GLY A 318 -13.25 -33.51 50.25
CA GLY A 318 -12.13 -33.15 49.36
C GLY A 318 -12.27 -31.78 48.70
N ALA A 319 -13.49 -31.40 48.37
CA ALA A 319 -13.75 -30.09 47.71
C ALA A 319 -13.54 -28.88 48.66
N ALA A 320 -13.86 -29.04 49.95
CA ALA A 320 -13.67 -27.95 50.92
C ALA A 320 -12.19 -27.71 51.27
N VAL A 321 -11.38 -28.80 51.37
CA VAL A 321 -9.94 -28.69 51.63
C VAL A 321 -9.19 -28.16 50.41
N PHE A 322 -9.60 -28.57 49.19
CA PHE A 322 -9.03 -28.08 47.96
C PHE A 322 -9.39 -26.61 47.72
N ALA A 323 -10.63 -26.19 48.01
CA ALA A 323 -11.04 -24.80 47.89
C ALA A 323 -10.33 -23.89 48.91
N ALA A 324 -10.07 -24.36 50.13
CA ALA A 324 -9.30 -23.59 51.12
C ALA A 324 -7.80 -23.48 50.77
N ALA A 325 -7.21 -24.54 50.22
CA ALA A 325 -5.81 -24.52 49.75
C ALA A 325 -5.63 -23.66 48.51
N VAL A 326 -6.57 -23.69 47.57
CA VAL A 326 -6.56 -22.84 46.36
C VAL A 326 -6.81 -21.37 46.72
N ALA A 327 -7.70 -21.08 47.69
CA ALA A 327 -7.92 -19.71 48.16
C ALA A 327 -6.70 -19.14 48.90
N GLY A 328 -6.02 -19.94 49.75
CA GLY A 328 -4.81 -19.48 50.45
C GLY A 328 -3.60 -19.25 49.53
N LEU A 329 -3.39 -20.17 48.59
CA LEU A 329 -2.36 -20.00 47.55
C LEU A 329 -2.72 -18.89 46.53
N GLY A 330 -4.03 -18.72 46.26
CA GLY A 330 -4.53 -17.68 45.41
C GLY A 330 -4.26 -16.28 45.95
N VAL A 331 -4.48 -16.04 47.25
CA VAL A 331 -4.23 -14.73 47.86
C VAL A 331 -2.74 -14.39 47.91
N LEU A 332 -1.87 -15.36 48.25
CA LEU A 332 -0.43 -15.15 48.20
C LEU A 332 0.10 -15.04 46.77
N GLY A 333 -0.45 -15.84 45.85
CA GLY A 333 -0.10 -15.78 44.42
C GLY A 333 -0.57 -14.49 43.75
N VAL A 334 -1.78 -14.01 44.09
CA VAL A 334 -2.30 -12.71 43.59
C VAL A 334 -1.51 -11.56 44.22
N ALA A 335 -1.18 -11.59 45.53
CA ALA A 335 -0.33 -10.55 46.14
C ALA A 335 1.07 -10.55 45.54
N ALA A 336 1.69 -11.70 45.31
CA ALA A 336 3.02 -11.80 44.67
C ALA A 336 2.94 -11.40 43.19
N ALA A 337 1.87 -11.79 42.47
CA ALA A 337 1.65 -11.39 41.07
C ALA A 337 1.34 -9.89 40.92
N VAL A 338 0.57 -9.31 41.86
CA VAL A 338 0.29 -7.87 41.88
C VAL A 338 1.56 -7.10 42.26
N THR A 339 2.38 -7.59 43.22
CA THR A 339 3.64 -6.96 43.57
C THR A 339 4.66 -7.10 42.43
N ALA A 340 4.76 -8.27 41.79
CA ALA A 340 5.58 -8.47 40.60
C ALA A 340 5.08 -7.66 39.40
N TYR A 341 3.77 -7.54 39.24
CA TYR A 341 3.15 -6.71 38.20
C TYR A 341 3.42 -5.22 38.41
N VAL A 342 3.35 -4.74 39.65
CA VAL A 342 3.64 -3.33 40.00
C VAL A 342 5.15 -3.01 39.92
N VAL A 343 6.04 -4.02 40.08
CA VAL A 343 7.50 -3.84 40.01
C VAL A 343 8.05 -4.07 38.60
N ILE A 344 7.38 -4.89 37.76
CA ILE A 344 7.85 -5.30 36.41
C ILE A 344 7.01 -4.69 35.28
N ALA A 345 5.73 -4.39 35.52
CA ALA A 345 4.84 -3.78 34.54
C ALA A 345 4.50 -2.35 34.95
N ASP A 346 4.77 -1.41 34.07
CA ASP A 346 4.28 -0.06 34.19
C ASP A 346 2.72 -0.09 34.17
N PRO A 347 2.04 0.29 35.28
CA PRO A 347 0.57 0.18 35.39
C PRO A 347 -0.18 1.09 34.41
N PHE A 348 0.52 1.99 33.71
CA PHE A 348 -0.05 2.92 32.72
C PHE A 348 0.15 2.45 31.28
N ALA A 349 0.99 1.45 31.04
CA ALA A 349 1.10 0.82 29.72
C ALA A 349 0.00 -0.23 29.56
N GLY A 350 -0.89 -0.05 28.61
CA GLY A 350 -1.81 -1.11 28.19
C GLY A 350 -0.99 -2.33 27.71
N PRO A 351 -1.53 -3.56 27.83
CA PRO A 351 -0.83 -4.74 27.33
C PRO A 351 -0.57 -4.58 25.84
N LEU A 352 0.68 -4.78 25.43
CA LEU A 352 1.04 -4.82 24.01
C LEU A 352 0.27 -5.97 23.36
N PRO A 353 -0.38 -5.76 22.21
CA PRO A 353 -1.03 -6.83 21.47
C PRO A 353 -0.02 -7.91 21.06
N ASP A 354 -0.51 -9.12 20.81
CA ASP A 354 0.32 -10.23 20.30
C ASP A 354 1.08 -9.77 19.03
N GLY A 355 2.36 -10.11 18.99
CA GLY A 355 3.23 -9.73 17.87
C GLY A 355 3.82 -8.33 17.92
N TRP A 356 3.45 -7.48 18.89
CA TRP A 356 4.06 -6.17 19.11
C TRP A 356 5.34 -6.26 19.93
N LYS A 357 6.22 -5.28 19.75
CA LYS A 357 7.51 -5.19 20.47
C LYS A 357 7.73 -3.79 21.02
N GLN A 358 8.17 -3.69 22.28
CA GLN A 358 8.70 -2.44 22.82
C GLN A 358 10.07 -2.18 22.20
N ARG A 359 10.28 -0.98 21.66
CA ARG A 359 11.53 -0.55 21.02
C ARG A 359 12.12 0.63 21.76
N ASP A 360 13.35 0.47 22.22
CA ASP A 360 14.15 1.56 22.75
C ASP A 360 14.60 2.47 21.59
N LEU A 361 14.38 3.78 21.72
CA LEU A 361 14.71 4.77 20.70
C LEU A 361 16.13 5.34 20.88
N GLY A 362 16.79 5.00 21.98
CA GLY A 362 18.15 5.43 22.30
C GLY A 362 18.21 6.62 23.25
N THR A 363 19.40 6.86 23.79
CA THR A 363 19.61 7.81 24.88
C THR A 363 19.35 9.28 24.53
N LYS A 364 19.48 9.64 23.26
CA LYS A 364 19.19 11.02 22.80
C LYS A 364 17.70 11.29 22.71
N VAL A 365 16.90 10.34 22.19
CA VAL A 365 15.43 10.42 22.21
C VAL A 365 14.91 10.20 23.64
N ALA A 366 15.58 9.35 24.43
CA ALA A 366 15.24 9.02 25.81
C ALA A 366 13.76 8.62 25.98
N ALA A 367 13.34 7.70 25.12
CA ALA A 367 11.99 7.15 25.10
C ALA A 367 11.98 5.74 24.51
N SER A 368 10.92 4.99 24.78
CA SER A 368 10.64 3.73 24.11
C SER A 368 9.21 3.68 23.62
N VAL A 369 8.96 2.97 22.54
CA VAL A 369 7.66 2.91 21.88
C VAL A 369 7.26 1.48 21.54
N GLY A 370 5.98 1.13 21.79
CA GLY A 370 5.40 -0.12 21.34
C GLY A 370 5.07 -0.03 19.85
N VAL A 371 5.62 -0.94 19.04
CA VAL A 371 5.34 -1.00 17.60
C VAL A 371 5.03 -2.43 17.17
N PRO A 372 4.26 -2.67 16.09
CA PRO A 372 4.11 -4.00 15.51
C PRO A 372 5.46 -4.64 15.22
N GLY A 373 5.57 -5.95 15.38
CA GLY A 373 6.87 -6.64 15.35
C GLY A 373 7.56 -6.65 13.99
N ASP A 374 6.80 -6.42 12.93
CA ASP A 374 7.22 -6.30 11.53
C ASP A 374 7.67 -4.88 11.13
N PHE A 375 7.39 -3.86 11.96
CA PHE A 375 7.87 -2.50 11.71
C PHE A 375 9.39 -2.43 11.81
N VAL A 376 9.99 -1.72 10.87
CA VAL A 376 11.44 -1.57 10.74
C VAL A 376 11.83 -0.14 11.12
N LYS A 377 12.93 0.00 11.88
CA LYS A 377 13.53 1.31 12.18
C LYS A 377 14.19 1.84 10.91
N ASP A 378 13.79 3.04 10.49
CA ASP A 378 14.41 3.72 9.35
C ASP A 378 15.82 4.19 9.76
N ARG A 379 16.75 4.16 8.80
CA ARG A 379 18.12 4.63 8.99
C ARG A 379 18.26 5.98 8.32
N PHE A 380 18.72 6.95 9.10
CA PHE A 380 19.08 8.28 8.64
C PHE A 380 20.60 8.42 8.65
N GLU A 381 21.15 9.20 7.74
CA GLU A 381 22.57 9.55 7.78
C GLU A 381 22.85 10.42 9.01
N PRO A 382 24.05 10.34 9.62
CA PRO A 382 24.38 11.10 10.84
C PRO A 382 24.21 12.62 10.68
N ASP A 383 24.30 13.13 9.47
CA ASP A 383 24.16 14.56 9.15
C ASP A 383 22.70 14.99 8.97
N GLU A 384 21.76 14.05 8.84
CA GLU A 384 20.34 14.32 8.64
C GLU A 384 19.58 14.50 9.95
N THR A 385 20.10 13.97 11.05
CA THR A 385 19.49 14.09 12.38
C THR A 385 20.57 14.25 13.45
N ASP A 386 20.29 15.06 14.46
CA ASP A 386 21.14 15.19 15.67
C ASP A 386 20.99 13.99 16.62
N GLY A 387 20.17 13.00 16.24
CA GLY A 387 19.87 11.78 16.98
C GLY A 387 18.73 11.93 17.98
N THR A 388 18.02 13.05 17.98
CA THR A 388 16.82 13.30 18.81
C THR A 388 15.53 12.82 18.13
N PHE A 389 15.66 12.20 16.96
CA PHE A 389 14.57 11.69 16.12
C PHE A 389 14.70 10.18 15.89
N ALA A 390 13.57 9.48 15.88
CA ALA A 390 13.48 8.07 15.51
C ALA A 390 12.20 7.79 14.72
N GLN A 391 12.32 7.03 13.64
CA GLN A 391 11.20 6.62 12.79
C GLN A 391 11.14 5.11 12.66
N TYR A 392 9.90 4.59 12.72
CA TYR A 392 9.56 3.23 12.37
C TYR A 392 8.50 3.23 11.29
N SER A 393 8.67 2.39 10.27
CA SER A 393 7.72 2.24 9.19
C SER A 393 7.23 0.80 9.11
N ASP A 394 5.96 0.61 8.74
CA ASP A 394 5.46 -0.69 8.34
C ASP A 394 6.21 -1.17 7.06
N PRO A 395 6.20 -2.46 6.74
CA PRO A 395 6.92 -2.98 5.57
C PRO A 395 6.51 -2.34 4.24
N SER A 396 5.33 -1.74 4.15
CA SER A 396 4.85 -1.03 2.95
C SER A 396 5.24 0.44 2.92
N GLY A 397 5.72 1.02 4.03
CA GLY A 397 5.97 2.45 4.19
C GLY A 397 4.71 3.31 4.19
N LEU A 398 3.52 2.69 4.30
CA LEU A 398 2.24 3.41 4.33
C LEU A 398 1.91 3.94 5.72
N ILE A 399 2.36 3.26 6.78
CA ILE A 399 2.17 3.69 8.16
C ILE A 399 3.54 4.01 8.74
N ARG A 400 3.72 5.24 9.22
CA ARG A 400 4.97 5.73 9.80
C ARG A 400 4.73 6.22 11.22
N ILE A 401 5.65 5.90 12.11
CA ILE A 401 5.65 6.30 13.52
C ILE A 401 6.95 7.06 13.78
N ASN A 402 6.84 8.34 14.04
CA ASN A 402 7.96 9.22 14.28
C ASN A 402 7.92 9.68 15.74
N VAL A 403 9.05 9.61 16.44
CA VAL A 403 9.23 10.18 17.76
C VAL A 403 10.37 11.17 17.69
N ASP A 404 10.12 12.37 18.13
CA ASP A 404 11.00 13.50 18.09
C ASP A 404 11.08 14.16 19.48
N ARG A 405 12.26 14.64 19.89
CA ARG A 405 12.52 15.29 21.16
C ARG A 405 13.28 16.59 20.97
N ASP A 406 12.66 17.71 21.28
CA ASP A 406 13.34 19.01 21.41
C ASP A 406 13.91 19.11 22.85
N ILE A 407 15.24 19.20 22.97
CA ILE A 407 15.93 19.19 24.27
C ILE A 407 16.04 20.61 24.82
N LYS A 408 15.42 20.88 25.97
CA LYS A 408 15.39 22.23 26.57
C LYS A 408 16.78 22.78 26.90
N LYS A 409 17.73 21.91 27.26
CA LYS A 409 19.10 22.33 27.55
C LYS A 409 19.83 22.90 26.33
N ASP A 410 19.45 22.47 25.13
CA ASP A 410 20.06 22.89 23.86
C ASP A 410 19.31 24.07 23.20
N ASP A 411 18.13 24.44 23.73
CA ASP A 411 17.27 25.54 23.30
C ASP A 411 17.81 26.90 23.76
N LYS A 412 18.79 27.44 23.01
CA LYS A 412 19.45 28.72 23.33
C LYS A 412 18.57 29.94 23.02
N GLU A 413 17.65 29.80 22.07
CA GLU A 413 16.78 30.88 21.59
C GLU A 413 15.42 30.88 22.29
N ASN A 414 15.18 29.93 23.19
CA ASN A 414 13.94 29.73 23.94
C ASN A 414 12.73 29.50 23.04
N GLU A 415 12.94 28.72 21.97
CA GLU A 415 11.91 28.38 20.98
C GLU A 415 10.95 27.27 21.42
N ILE A 416 11.34 26.47 22.45
CA ILE A 416 10.48 25.42 22.98
C ILE A 416 9.37 26.05 23.83
N PRO A 417 8.10 25.93 23.40
CA PRO A 417 6.97 26.52 24.13
C PRO A 417 6.82 26.00 25.56
N GLY A 418 6.26 26.83 26.41
CA GLY A 418 6.03 26.50 27.84
C GLY A 418 5.00 25.39 28.04
N VAL A 419 4.09 25.15 27.08
CA VAL A 419 3.05 24.12 27.12
C VAL A 419 2.95 23.37 25.81
N ALA A 420 2.52 22.12 25.89
CA ALA A 420 2.38 21.24 24.71
C ALA A 420 1.35 21.74 23.69
N LEU A 421 0.32 22.45 24.13
CA LEU A 421 -0.71 22.98 23.25
C LEU A 421 -0.18 24.08 22.32
N ASP A 422 0.70 24.95 22.82
CA ASP A 422 1.30 26.01 22.02
C ASP A 422 2.19 25.43 20.92
N ARG A 423 2.95 24.37 21.23
CA ARG A 423 3.72 23.64 20.22
C ARG A 423 2.81 23.02 19.16
N ALA A 424 1.69 22.42 19.57
CA ALA A 424 0.74 21.83 18.65
C ALA A 424 0.12 22.87 17.70
N TYR A 425 -0.12 24.10 18.17
CA TYR A 425 -0.57 25.20 17.32
C TYR A 425 0.53 25.70 16.39
N ALA A 426 1.77 25.84 16.86
CA ALA A 426 2.90 26.25 16.03
C ALA A 426 3.11 25.26 14.86
N ASP A 427 3.19 23.97 15.16
CA ASP A 427 3.32 22.93 14.12
C ASP A 427 2.12 22.91 13.17
N TRP A 428 0.90 23.21 13.67
CA TRP A 428 -0.30 23.26 12.83
C TRP A 428 -0.26 24.43 11.84
N GLU A 429 0.26 25.58 12.20
CA GLU A 429 0.46 26.70 11.27
C GLU A 429 1.46 26.30 10.16
N LEU A 430 2.61 25.70 10.51
CA LEU A 430 3.59 25.20 9.53
C LEU A 430 2.99 24.16 8.55
N VAL A 431 2.10 23.28 9.04
CA VAL A 431 1.40 22.33 8.18
C VAL A 431 0.45 23.01 7.21
N LYS A 432 -0.24 24.06 7.64
CA LYS A 432 -1.16 24.84 6.76
C LYS A 432 -0.42 25.63 5.69
N ASP A 433 0.76 26.13 6.03
CA ASP A 433 1.57 26.96 5.13
C ASP A 433 2.47 26.11 4.21
N GLY A 434 2.39 24.77 4.31
CA GLY A 434 3.19 23.83 3.50
C GLY A 434 4.67 23.80 3.86
N GLU A 435 5.08 24.46 4.95
CA GLU A 435 6.48 24.54 5.42
C GLU A 435 6.89 23.33 6.26
N TYR A 436 5.92 22.49 6.67
CA TYR A 436 6.21 21.24 7.38
C TYR A 436 6.68 20.16 6.39
N SER A 437 7.68 19.37 6.75
CA SER A 437 8.33 18.36 5.89
C SER A 437 7.44 17.15 5.51
N LEU A 438 6.18 17.38 5.16
CA LEU A 438 5.17 16.36 4.87
C LEU A 438 4.71 16.31 3.42
N ASP A 439 5.28 17.10 2.54
CA ASP A 439 4.80 17.23 1.14
C ASP A 439 3.28 17.48 1.08
N VAL A 440 2.77 18.42 1.88
CA VAL A 440 1.35 18.75 1.97
C VAL A 440 0.93 19.58 0.76
N ALA A 441 -0.12 19.16 0.06
CA ALA A 441 -0.69 19.93 -1.05
C ALA A 441 -1.53 21.11 -0.54
N ASP A 442 -1.44 22.25 -1.20
CA ASP A 442 -2.24 23.46 -0.89
C ASP A 442 -3.73 23.23 -1.14
N THR A 443 -4.07 22.33 -2.06
CA THR A 443 -5.46 22.05 -2.46
C THR A 443 -5.70 20.54 -2.57
N PRO A 444 -6.66 20.00 -1.81
CA PRO A 444 -7.47 20.67 -0.78
C PRO A 444 -6.64 21.00 0.47
N ALA A 445 -6.91 22.15 1.07
CA ALA A 445 -6.21 22.60 2.27
C ALA A 445 -6.29 21.53 3.40
N PRO A 446 -5.21 21.35 4.19
CA PRO A 446 -5.19 20.40 5.29
C PRO A 446 -6.25 20.74 6.34
N LYS A 447 -6.79 19.72 6.99
CA LYS A 447 -7.82 19.84 8.04
C LYS A 447 -7.30 19.25 9.34
N GLY A 448 -7.37 20.03 10.40
CA GLY A 448 -6.96 19.62 11.74
C GLY A 448 -7.33 20.69 12.75
N ARG A 449 -7.23 20.34 14.02
CA ARG A 449 -7.39 21.27 15.13
C ARG A 449 -6.67 20.74 16.35
N PRO A 450 -5.60 21.40 16.82
CA PRO A 450 -4.97 21.08 18.09
C PRO A 450 -5.98 21.21 19.25
N LYS A 451 -5.87 20.33 20.22
CA LYS A 451 -6.71 20.32 21.43
C LYS A 451 -5.91 19.80 22.61
N GLU A 452 -6.30 20.25 23.80
CA GLU A 452 -5.81 19.68 25.05
C GLU A 452 -6.10 18.19 25.13
N ALA A 453 -5.19 17.46 25.72
CA ALA A 453 -5.26 16.03 25.96
C ALA A 453 -4.53 15.68 27.27
N LYS A 454 -4.68 14.44 27.68
CA LYS A 454 -3.86 13.87 28.75
C LYS A 454 -3.00 12.74 28.19
N PHE A 455 -1.77 12.65 28.67
CA PHE A 455 -0.87 11.55 28.43
C PHE A 455 -0.36 11.05 29.77
N GLN A 456 -0.70 9.81 30.14
CA GLN A 456 -0.36 9.21 31.45
C GLN A 456 -0.68 10.16 32.64
N ASP A 457 -1.89 10.70 32.64
CA ASP A 457 -2.43 11.69 33.61
C ASP A 457 -1.77 13.08 33.63
N HIS A 458 -0.74 13.33 32.81
CA HIS A 458 -0.11 14.64 32.66
C HIS A 458 -0.75 15.45 31.52
N GLU A 459 -0.59 16.78 31.58
CA GLU A 459 -1.03 17.68 30.54
C GLU A 459 -0.28 17.43 29.23
N ALA A 460 -1.04 17.32 28.16
CA ALA A 460 -0.55 17.06 26.82
C ALA A 460 -1.43 17.76 25.77
N ALA A 461 -1.05 17.72 24.51
CA ALA A 461 -1.91 18.15 23.41
C ALA A 461 -1.96 17.08 22.30
N GLN A 462 -3.05 17.06 21.56
CA GLN A 462 -3.23 16.18 20.42
C GLN A 462 -3.75 16.94 19.21
N ASN A 463 -3.34 16.49 18.03
CA ASN A 463 -3.95 16.92 16.78
C ASN A 463 -4.25 15.70 15.89
N THR A 464 -5.35 15.74 15.15
CA THR A 464 -5.62 14.78 14.07
C THR A 464 -5.69 15.59 12.79
N ILE A 465 -4.72 15.35 11.91
CA ILE A 465 -4.52 16.12 10.69
C ILE A 465 -4.92 15.24 9.50
N ARG A 466 -5.76 15.77 8.62
CA ARG A 466 -6.04 15.17 7.31
C ARG A 466 -5.50 16.07 6.23
N TYR A 467 -4.68 15.54 5.37
CA TYR A 467 -4.01 16.28 4.31
C TYR A 467 -3.85 15.42 3.06
N THR A 468 -3.58 16.08 1.93
CA THR A 468 -3.28 15.43 0.66
C THR A 468 -1.80 15.66 0.35
N THR A 469 -1.09 14.65 -0.14
CA THR A 469 0.33 14.81 -0.50
C THR A 469 0.49 15.51 -1.84
N THR A 470 1.59 16.27 -2.00
CA THR A 470 1.99 16.90 -3.27
C THR A 470 2.61 15.92 -4.25
N ASP A 471 2.72 14.61 -3.90
CA ASP A 471 3.33 13.61 -4.76
C ASP A 471 2.77 13.71 -6.18
N SER A 472 3.65 14.06 -7.11
CA SER A 472 3.33 14.46 -8.48
C SER A 472 2.68 13.36 -9.33
N GLN A 473 2.58 12.14 -8.83
CA GLN A 473 2.01 11.01 -9.56
C GLN A 473 0.58 10.63 -9.14
N ALA A 474 0.21 10.85 -7.90
CA ALA A 474 -1.17 10.76 -7.42
C ALA A 474 -1.27 11.38 -6.02
N PRO A 475 -1.97 12.52 -5.85
CA PRO A 475 -2.19 13.10 -4.53
C PRO A 475 -2.91 12.10 -3.64
N ARG A 476 -2.31 11.75 -2.50
CA ARG A 476 -2.85 10.73 -1.58
C ARG A 476 -3.43 11.42 -0.35
N LEU A 477 -4.68 11.09 -0.03
CA LEU A 477 -5.27 11.51 1.23
C LEU A 477 -4.58 10.73 2.38
N ARG A 478 -4.04 11.47 3.33
CA ARG A 478 -3.40 10.93 4.54
C ARG A 478 -4.10 11.45 5.79
N GLU A 479 -4.00 10.69 6.87
CA GLU A 479 -4.40 11.10 8.20
C GLU A 479 -3.22 10.89 9.14
N ALA A 480 -2.90 11.91 9.93
CA ALA A 480 -1.88 11.81 10.96
C ALA A 480 -2.48 12.07 12.34
N ARG A 481 -2.05 11.28 13.32
CA ARG A 481 -2.28 11.55 14.73
C ARG A 481 -0.99 12.02 15.38
N VAL A 482 -1.06 13.16 16.03
CA VAL A 482 0.10 13.77 16.69
C VAL A 482 -0.21 13.94 18.17
N LEU A 483 0.70 13.46 19.02
CA LEU A 483 0.72 13.71 20.46
C LEU A 483 1.90 14.62 20.76
N TYR A 484 1.65 15.65 21.56
CA TYR A 484 2.66 16.56 22.10
C TYR A 484 2.67 16.44 23.62
N TYR A 485 3.85 16.27 24.17
CA TYR A 485 4.03 16.14 25.62
C TYR A 485 5.29 16.89 26.08
N ARG A 486 5.12 17.73 27.10
CA ARG A 486 6.23 18.42 27.74
C ARG A 486 6.64 17.71 29.03
N ALA A 487 7.86 17.18 29.05
CA ALA A 487 8.40 16.46 30.19
C ALA A 487 8.75 17.41 31.35
N GLY A 488 8.86 16.88 32.57
CA GLY A 488 9.17 17.65 33.77
C GLY A 488 10.51 18.39 33.73
N ASN A 489 11.47 17.91 32.94
CA ASN A 489 12.77 18.57 32.69
C ASN A 489 12.71 19.70 31.65
N GLY A 490 11.54 19.92 31.06
CA GLY A 490 11.27 20.97 30.07
C GLY A 490 11.42 20.55 28.61
N ASP A 491 11.85 19.32 28.33
CA ASP A 491 11.95 18.80 26.97
C ASP A 491 10.56 18.62 26.35
N MET A 492 10.45 18.85 25.04
CA MET A 492 9.22 18.67 24.30
C MET A 492 9.30 17.42 23.43
N TYR A 493 8.37 16.50 23.63
CA TYR A 493 8.23 15.30 22.82
C TYR A 493 7.09 15.44 21.83
N ARG A 494 7.32 14.94 20.62
CA ARG A 494 6.32 14.87 19.57
C ARG A 494 6.31 13.45 19.01
N LEU A 495 5.15 12.78 19.14
CA LEU A 495 4.89 11.49 18.53
C LEU A 495 3.93 11.70 17.37
N TRP A 496 4.39 11.45 16.16
CA TRP A 496 3.64 11.60 14.92
C TRP A 496 3.39 10.24 14.28
N ILE A 497 2.12 9.86 14.09
CA ILE A 497 1.74 8.61 13.44
C ILE A 497 0.92 8.95 12.22
N ASP A 498 1.45 8.63 11.05
CA ASP A 498 0.94 8.97 9.74
C ASP A 498 0.55 7.72 8.94
N TYR A 499 -0.65 7.73 8.35
CA TYR A 499 -1.24 6.58 7.67
C TYR A 499 -2.23 7.02 6.57
N PRO A 500 -2.64 6.10 5.63
CA PRO A 500 -3.63 6.42 4.61
C PRO A 500 -4.93 6.96 5.21
N GLY A 501 -5.42 8.09 4.70
CA GLY A 501 -6.63 8.77 5.19
C GLY A 501 -7.94 8.22 4.60
N LYS A 502 -7.87 7.19 3.72
CA LYS A 502 -9.00 6.54 3.06
C LYS A 502 -8.71 5.05 2.89
N GLY A 503 -9.73 4.21 2.99
CA GLY A 503 -9.66 2.77 2.77
C GLY A 503 -9.36 1.94 4.04
N HIS A 504 -9.08 0.66 3.85
CA HIS A 504 -8.87 -0.32 4.93
C HIS A 504 -7.75 0.10 5.91
N PHE A 505 -6.65 0.61 5.38
CA PHE A 505 -5.51 1.05 6.19
C PHE A 505 -5.80 2.26 7.09
N THR A 506 -6.90 2.99 6.89
CA THR A 506 -7.28 4.09 7.78
C THR A 506 -7.67 3.57 9.16
N GLU A 507 -8.49 2.52 9.24
CA GLU A 507 -8.89 1.93 10.52
C GLU A 507 -7.71 1.23 11.20
N GLN A 508 -6.92 0.47 10.46
CA GLN A 508 -5.69 -0.14 10.97
C GLN A 508 -4.71 0.93 11.49
N GLY A 509 -4.50 2.01 10.73
CA GLY A 509 -3.64 3.12 11.15
C GLY A 509 -4.15 3.81 12.41
N ARG A 510 -5.47 3.98 12.56
CA ARG A 510 -6.09 4.53 13.77
C ARG A 510 -5.93 3.63 14.98
N GLU A 511 -6.02 2.31 14.79
CA GLU A 511 -5.80 1.33 15.84
C GLU A 511 -4.34 1.30 16.27
N ILE A 512 -3.41 1.26 15.31
CA ILE A 512 -1.98 1.37 15.56
C ILE A 512 -1.68 2.66 16.31
N ALA A 513 -2.21 3.81 15.86
CA ALA A 513 -1.96 5.09 16.51
C ALA A 513 -2.45 5.11 17.97
N ARG A 514 -3.61 4.52 18.27
CA ARG A 514 -4.11 4.40 19.65
C ARG A 514 -3.18 3.55 20.51
N THR A 515 -2.76 2.41 19.99
CA THR A 515 -1.89 1.47 20.71
C THR A 515 -0.48 2.04 20.92
N VAL A 516 0.08 2.70 19.91
CA VAL A 516 1.40 3.36 19.98
C VAL A 516 1.40 4.47 21.04
N ILE A 517 0.37 5.34 21.03
CA ILE A 517 0.23 6.42 22.02
C ILE A 517 0.10 5.84 23.44
N ALA A 518 -0.66 4.77 23.62
CA ALA A 518 -0.83 4.13 24.92
C ALA A 518 0.43 3.43 25.44
N ASN A 519 1.36 3.08 24.56
CA ASN A 519 2.60 2.34 24.89
C ASN A 519 3.88 3.14 24.61
N LEU A 520 3.77 4.47 24.47
CA LEU A 520 4.92 5.36 24.50
C LEU A 520 5.38 5.51 25.96
N LYS A 521 6.66 5.32 26.23
CA LYS A 521 7.30 5.54 27.52
C LYS A 521 8.41 6.56 27.34
N ILE A 522 8.44 7.55 28.21
CA ILE A 522 9.45 8.62 28.20
C ILE A 522 10.29 8.46 29.45
N ASP A 523 11.61 8.32 29.29
CA ASP A 523 12.53 7.98 30.39
C ASP A 523 12.69 9.10 31.43
N THR A 524 12.21 10.30 31.12
CA THR A 524 12.30 11.53 31.94
C THR A 524 10.96 11.95 32.54
N MET A 525 9.99 11.07 32.58
CA MET A 525 8.69 11.32 33.23
C MET A 525 8.79 11.32 34.74
#